data_c60aa17c8a2643966b522f98e2384197
#
_entry.id   c60aa17c8a2643966b522f98e2384197
#
_cell.length_a   1.000
_cell.length_b   1.000
_cell.length_c   1.000
_cell.angle_alpha   90.00
_cell.angle_beta   90.00
_cell.angle_gamma   90.00
#
_symmetry.space_group_name_H-M   'P 1'
#
loop_
_entity.id
_entity.type
_entity.pdbx_description
1 polymer ?
#
loop_
_entity_poly.entity_id
_entity_poly.type
_entity_poly.pdbx_seq_one_letter_code
_entity_poly.pdbx_strand_id
1 'polypeptide(L)'
;MSDKILFLLTNDYTHYCLAYSLQKIYDCKMYAISEVTSRPKIFFQSQNLVNFENTWFFHDQIKKKSTNPDLDYLEKFEKKYKINLWKLVQNERIFLYFKNFYKFTSDEVLNILEQECRFFEKILEDIKPDYFFTRLPSLHHQELIYQMCRNTGIKTLAMNYTLLAKKCMISEGTKKLDYDKEFDSIKYQDRSFDEIQKYLQSFDLIKQLEEKLVKPGSSKLEKLESMGEYLLNFDSVNTETHYTYYGRTKRKVFFYYLNDYLKTKMRKSFIDKNLKLNSQFNDPFVYFPLHMEMERTTLIGAPYYVNQIEIIKNIAKSLPINFKLYIKEHPGQVNRGWRNKSEYKEIMDIPNVVLFHPDFPKDTLYKNCSIVFSIAGTASFEAACFGKPAITLIDLIHSILPSVHTLKNFNDLHDLINQLLIEKVDSKDVNRFLALFEKNVSNFDWSDFTKKLSDEFFSGKIQDIEISEEK
;
A
#
# COMPACT_ATOMS: atom_id res chain seq x y z
N MET A 1 -29.22 4.23 21.21
CA MET A 1 -27.87 4.33 21.80
C MET A 1 -27.03 5.03 20.78
N SER A 2 -26.15 5.95 21.21
CA SER A 2 -25.20 6.64 20.29
C SER A 2 -24.17 5.63 19.77
N ASP A 3 -23.88 5.65 18.47
CA ASP A 3 -22.90 4.76 17.85
C ASP A 3 -21.49 4.97 18.43
N LYS A 4 -20.74 3.88 18.52
CA LYS A 4 -19.34 3.88 19.00
C LYS A 4 -18.41 3.68 17.82
N ILE A 5 -17.51 4.64 17.62
CA ILE A 5 -16.56 4.64 16.52
C ILE A 5 -15.14 4.57 17.06
N LEU A 6 -14.39 3.55 16.64
CA LEU A 6 -12.98 3.42 16.94
C LEU A 6 -12.14 3.88 15.75
N PHE A 7 -11.27 4.86 15.95
CA PHE A 7 -10.34 5.37 14.95
C PHE A 7 -8.94 4.82 15.14
N LEU A 8 -8.27 4.48 14.03
CA LEU A 8 -6.84 4.25 14.02
C LEU A 8 -6.14 5.52 13.50
N LEU A 9 -5.46 6.24 14.38
CA LEU A 9 -4.82 7.51 14.07
C LEU A 9 -3.35 7.29 13.75
N THR A 10 -2.92 7.85 12.63
CA THR A 10 -1.53 7.83 12.17
C THR A 10 -0.97 9.27 12.10
N ASN A 11 0.30 9.41 11.78
CA ASN A 11 0.98 10.71 11.68
C ASN A 11 0.61 11.54 10.44
N ASP A 12 -0.31 11.09 9.59
CA ASP A 12 -0.85 11.89 8.49
C ASP A 12 -2.09 12.72 8.84
N TYR A 13 -2.56 12.59 10.08
CA TYR A 13 -3.70 13.34 10.64
C TYR A 13 -5.05 13.19 9.92
N THR A 14 -5.15 12.46 8.81
CA THR A 14 -6.38 12.37 8.00
C THR A 14 -7.58 11.92 8.83
N HIS A 15 -7.43 10.81 9.56
CA HIS A 15 -8.52 10.26 10.37
C HIS A 15 -8.86 11.14 11.58
N TYR A 16 -7.88 11.85 12.10
CA TYR A 16 -8.13 12.86 13.14
C TYR A 16 -9.00 14.01 12.63
N CYS A 17 -8.71 14.50 11.43
CA CYS A 17 -9.47 15.56 10.80
C CYS A 17 -10.89 15.10 10.41
N LEU A 18 -11.04 13.84 9.99
CA LEU A 18 -12.35 13.25 9.77
C LEU A 18 -13.14 13.16 11.08
N ALA A 19 -12.51 12.73 12.18
CA ALA A 19 -13.14 12.67 13.48
C ALA A 19 -13.59 14.08 13.94
N TYR A 20 -12.74 15.10 13.70
CA TYR A 20 -13.08 16.50 13.99
C TYR A 20 -14.32 16.98 13.21
N SER A 21 -14.41 16.63 11.94
CA SER A 21 -15.57 16.99 11.12
C SER A 21 -16.81 16.18 11.51
N LEU A 22 -16.64 14.87 11.77
CA LEU A 22 -17.73 13.99 12.13
C LEU A 22 -18.43 14.40 13.43
N GLN A 23 -17.68 14.80 14.46
CA GLN A 23 -18.27 15.24 15.74
C GLN A 23 -19.20 16.46 15.62
N LYS A 24 -19.06 17.25 14.56
CA LYS A 24 -19.90 18.44 14.32
C LYS A 24 -21.27 18.10 13.74
N ILE A 25 -21.37 16.98 13.03
CA ILE A 25 -22.55 16.60 12.24
C ILE A 25 -23.23 15.31 12.71
N TYR A 26 -22.56 14.53 13.57
CA TYR A 26 -23.07 13.22 13.99
C TYR A 26 -22.83 12.98 15.48
N ASP A 27 -23.90 12.65 16.21
CA ASP A 27 -23.81 12.32 17.63
C ASP A 27 -23.33 10.87 17.81
N CYS A 28 -22.06 10.70 18.16
CA CYS A 28 -21.41 9.42 18.36
C CYS A 28 -20.35 9.49 19.47
N LYS A 29 -20.02 8.33 20.05
CA LYS A 29 -18.89 8.20 20.96
C LYS A 29 -17.65 7.78 20.20
N MET A 30 -16.61 8.59 20.25
CA MET A 30 -15.38 8.35 19.53
C MET A 30 -14.27 7.88 20.44
N TYR A 31 -13.51 6.91 19.97
CA TYR A 31 -12.35 6.32 20.62
C TYR A 31 -11.19 6.28 19.64
N ALA A 32 -9.95 6.35 20.11
CA ALA A 32 -8.79 6.37 19.23
C ALA A 32 -7.67 5.45 19.70
N ILE A 33 -7.09 4.70 18.75
CA ILE A 33 -5.78 4.07 18.88
C ILE A 33 -4.81 4.92 18.08
N SER A 34 -3.81 5.49 18.72
CA SER A 34 -2.83 6.38 18.10
C SER A 34 -1.49 5.69 17.92
N GLU A 35 -1.02 5.59 16.68
CA GLU A 35 0.28 5.00 16.31
C GLU A 35 1.41 6.01 16.24
N VAL A 36 1.21 7.19 16.80
CA VAL A 36 2.19 8.26 16.72
C VAL A 36 3.21 8.19 17.85
N THR A 37 4.41 8.71 17.57
CA THR A 37 5.52 8.83 18.52
C THR A 37 6.06 10.26 18.52
N SER A 38 6.96 10.57 19.44
CA SER A 38 7.69 11.85 19.50
C SER A 38 6.76 13.09 19.52
N ARG A 39 7.05 14.12 18.73
CA ARG A 39 6.28 15.38 18.69
C ARG A 39 4.79 15.20 18.38
N PRO A 40 4.38 14.40 17.38
CA PRO A 40 2.96 14.15 17.14
C PRO A 40 2.25 13.55 18.35
N LYS A 41 2.90 12.71 19.14
CA LYS A 41 2.32 12.16 20.38
C LYS A 41 1.99 13.25 21.40
N ILE A 42 2.87 14.24 21.58
CA ILE A 42 2.64 15.36 22.47
C ILE A 42 1.38 16.13 22.06
N PHE A 43 1.21 16.37 20.75
CA PHE A 43 -0.01 16.98 20.23
C PHE A 43 -1.26 16.15 20.59
N PHE A 44 -1.28 14.84 20.30
CA PHE A 44 -2.44 14.00 20.61
C PHE A 44 -2.73 13.85 22.10
N GLN A 45 -1.72 14.03 22.96
CA GLN A 45 -1.90 14.02 24.43
C GLN A 45 -2.52 15.31 24.95
N SER A 46 -2.28 16.45 24.29
CA SER A 46 -2.69 17.78 24.76
C SER A 46 -3.85 18.39 23.97
N GLN A 47 -4.27 17.76 22.85
CA GLN A 47 -5.31 18.27 22.00
C GLN A 47 -6.69 18.26 22.69
N ASN A 48 -7.52 19.24 22.40
CA ASN A 48 -8.88 19.40 22.89
C ASN A 48 -9.91 19.69 21.78
N LEU A 49 -9.51 19.48 20.50
CA LEU A 49 -10.35 19.78 19.34
C LEU A 49 -11.33 18.63 19.03
N VAL A 50 -10.90 17.40 19.28
CA VAL A 50 -11.74 16.22 19.09
C VAL A 50 -11.98 15.55 20.45
N ASN A 51 -13.25 15.32 20.76
CA ASN A 51 -13.68 14.68 21.99
C ASN A 51 -13.61 13.16 21.86
N PHE A 52 -12.43 12.58 22.12
CA PHE A 52 -12.33 11.12 22.26
C PHE A 52 -12.63 10.74 23.71
N GLU A 53 -13.52 9.77 23.90
CA GLU A 53 -13.81 9.17 25.22
C GLU A 53 -12.53 8.55 25.83
N ASN A 54 -11.69 7.95 24.96
CA ASN A 54 -10.36 7.48 25.32
C ASN A 54 -9.44 7.45 24.11
N THR A 55 -8.12 7.67 24.35
CA THR A 55 -7.05 7.56 23.36
C THR A 55 -5.95 6.67 23.89
N TRP A 56 -5.68 5.54 23.20
CA TRP A 56 -4.58 4.64 23.53
C TRP A 56 -3.40 4.89 22.61
N PHE A 57 -2.21 5.03 23.17
CA PHE A 57 -0.98 5.11 22.39
C PHE A 57 -0.41 3.70 22.20
N PHE A 58 -0.52 3.19 20.98
CA PHE A 58 -0.16 1.82 20.61
C PHE A 58 1.26 1.45 21.04
N HIS A 59 2.22 2.30 20.72
CA HIS A 59 3.62 2.01 20.98
C HIS A 59 4.00 1.97 22.47
N ASP A 60 3.21 2.57 23.33
CA ASP A 60 3.43 2.50 24.79
C ASP A 60 3.01 1.14 25.38
N GLN A 61 2.17 0.40 24.65
CA GLN A 61 1.64 -0.87 25.11
C GLN A 61 2.57 -2.04 24.79
N ILE A 62 3.45 -1.87 23.80
CA ILE A 62 4.33 -2.93 23.32
C ILE A 62 5.73 -2.73 23.91
N LYS A 63 6.04 -3.51 24.93
CA LYS A 63 7.29 -3.41 25.68
C LYS A 63 8.22 -4.57 25.36
N LYS A 64 9.53 -4.33 25.48
CA LYS A 64 10.51 -5.41 25.37
C LYS A 64 10.34 -6.36 26.56
N LYS A 65 10.02 -7.62 26.28
CA LYS A 65 9.91 -8.69 27.27
C LYS A 65 11.05 -9.68 27.10
N SER A 66 11.50 -10.24 28.20
CA SER A 66 12.49 -11.33 28.25
C SER A 66 11.84 -12.68 28.56
N THR A 67 10.53 -12.74 28.74
CA THR A 67 9.78 -13.97 29.03
C THR A 67 9.45 -14.72 27.76
N ASN A 68 9.23 -16.03 27.83
CA ASN A 68 8.71 -16.78 26.70
C ASN A 68 7.29 -16.32 26.33
N PRO A 69 6.94 -16.31 25.04
CA PRO A 69 5.58 -15.99 24.59
C PRO A 69 4.57 -17.05 25.04
N ASP A 70 3.36 -16.64 25.33
CA ASP A 70 2.24 -17.52 25.66
C ASP A 70 1.65 -18.11 24.38
N LEU A 71 2.19 -19.26 23.96
CA LEU A 71 1.77 -19.94 22.73
C LEU A 71 0.32 -20.48 22.82
N ASP A 72 -0.10 -20.91 24.01
CA ASP A 72 -1.48 -21.40 24.23
C ASP A 72 -2.50 -20.28 24.03
N TYR A 73 -2.17 -19.08 24.50
CA TYR A 73 -2.98 -17.89 24.25
C TYR A 73 -3.04 -17.55 22.77
N LEU A 74 -1.89 -17.50 22.10
CA LEU A 74 -1.82 -17.16 20.68
C LEU A 74 -2.58 -18.17 19.81
N GLU A 75 -2.51 -19.47 20.11
CA GLU A 75 -3.29 -20.49 19.42
C GLU A 75 -4.81 -20.31 19.61
N LYS A 76 -5.24 -20.03 20.85
CA LYS A 76 -6.65 -19.74 21.15
C LYS A 76 -7.12 -18.47 20.42
N PHE A 77 -6.27 -17.47 20.38
CA PHE A 77 -6.54 -16.21 19.67
C PHE A 77 -6.72 -16.43 18.16
N GLU A 78 -5.82 -17.17 17.49
CA GLU A 78 -5.96 -17.53 16.08
C GLU A 78 -7.31 -18.23 15.79
N LYS A 79 -7.70 -19.18 16.65
CA LYS A 79 -8.99 -19.89 16.53
C LYS A 79 -10.19 -18.96 16.73
N LYS A 80 -10.14 -18.10 17.77
CA LYS A 80 -11.21 -17.15 18.11
C LYS A 80 -11.47 -16.15 16.98
N TYR A 81 -10.41 -15.55 16.46
CA TYR A 81 -10.50 -14.49 15.47
C TYR A 81 -10.34 -14.99 14.04
N LYS A 82 -10.04 -16.26 13.80
CA LYS A 82 -9.76 -16.86 12.47
C LYS A 82 -8.68 -16.11 11.71
N ILE A 83 -7.58 -15.77 12.39
CA ILE A 83 -6.43 -15.02 11.87
C ILE A 83 -5.21 -15.94 11.90
N ASN A 84 -4.40 -15.93 10.84
CA ASN A 84 -3.10 -16.58 10.81
C ASN A 84 -2.02 -15.56 11.18
N LEU A 85 -1.49 -15.66 12.41
CA LEU A 85 -0.51 -14.72 12.95
C LEU A 85 0.84 -14.80 12.22
N TRP A 86 1.31 -16.00 11.89
CA TRP A 86 2.54 -16.16 11.12
C TRP A 86 2.46 -15.49 9.74
N LYS A 87 1.32 -15.56 9.07
CA LYS A 87 1.10 -14.87 7.80
C LYS A 87 1.25 -13.35 7.91
N LEU A 88 0.85 -12.77 9.04
CA LEU A 88 1.00 -11.32 9.28
C LEU A 88 2.47 -10.93 9.44
N VAL A 89 3.23 -11.65 10.26
CA VAL A 89 4.59 -11.25 10.63
C VAL A 89 5.68 -11.72 9.69
N GLN A 90 5.47 -12.81 8.94
CA GLN A 90 6.46 -13.33 7.98
C GLN A 90 6.78 -12.33 6.87
N ASN A 91 5.88 -11.43 6.56
CA ASN A 91 6.09 -10.39 5.56
C ASN A 91 6.31 -9.00 6.16
N GLU A 92 6.35 -8.89 7.50
CA GLU A 92 6.56 -7.58 8.12
C GLU A 92 8.00 -7.09 7.90
N ARG A 93 8.11 -5.96 7.26
CA ARG A 93 9.40 -5.37 6.87
C ARG A 93 10.30 -5.06 8.07
N ILE A 94 9.73 -4.73 9.22
CA ILE A 94 10.49 -4.43 10.43
C ILE A 94 11.20 -5.68 10.94
N PHE A 95 10.56 -6.84 10.90
CA PHE A 95 11.12 -8.09 11.40
C PHE A 95 12.08 -8.75 10.40
N LEU A 96 11.77 -8.67 9.09
CA LEU A 96 12.49 -9.43 8.08
C LEU A 96 13.44 -8.58 7.22
N TYR A 97 13.05 -7.37 6.85
CA TYR A 97 13.81 -6.58 5.88
C TYR A 97 14.68 -5.51 6.52
N PHE A 98 14.23 -4.86 7.59
CA PHE A 98 15.02 -3.81 8.25
C PHE A 98 15.97 -4.36 9.33
N LYS A 99 16.63 -5.49 9.02
CA LYS A 99 17.58 -6.16 9.92
C LYS A 99 18.88 -5.40 10.19
N ASN A 100 19.09 -4.27 9.52
CA ASN A 100 20.36 -3.53 9.57
C ASN A 100 20.71 -2.99 10.98
N PHE A 101 19.71 -2.79 11.81
CA PHE A 101 19.88 -2.26 13.17
C PHE A 101 19.66 -3.32 14.24
N TYR A 102 18.67 -4.18 14.05
CA TYR A 102 18.30 -5.21 15.01
C TYR A 102 17.76 -6.45 14.27
N LYS A 103 18.15 -7.63 14.76
CA LYS A 103 17.64 -8.91 14.26
C LYS A 103 16.76 -9.51 15.34
N PHE A 104 15.46 -9.51 15.12
CA PHE A 104 14.49 -10.10 16.01
C PHE A 104 14.64 -11.63 16.06
N THR A 105 14.53 -12.21 17.24
CA THR A 105 14.34 -13.65 17.42
C THR A 105 12.87 -14.02 17.24
N SER A 106 12.58 -15.30 17.06
CA SER A 106 11.19 -15.78 16.98
C SER A 106 10.39 -15.44 18.22
N ASP A 107 10.99 -15.61 19.41
CA ASP A 107 10.32 -15.33 20.68
C ASP A 107 10.04 -13.84 20.87
N GLU A 108 10.93 -12.96 20.43
CA GLU A 108 10.69 -11.52 20.45
C GLU A 108 9.53 -11.13 19.53
N VAL A 109 9.46 -11.71 18.33
CA VAL A 109 8.33 -11.48 17.40
C VAL A 109 7.02 -11.97 18.00
N LEU A 110 7.00 -13.18 18.55
CA LEU A 110 5.80 -13.74 19.18
C LEU A 110 5.39 -12.97 20.45
N ASN A 111 6.33 -12.47 21.24
CA ASN A 111 6.06 -11.61 22.39
C ASN A 111 5.44 -10.25 21.98
N ILE A 112 5.89 -9.69 20.86
CA ILE A 112 5.28 -8.47 20.30
C ILE A 112 3.84 -8.78 19.88
N LEU A 113 3.62 -9.84 19.10
CA LEU A 113 2.29 -10.27 18.68
C LEU A 113 1.35 -10.54 19.86
N GLU A 114 1.83 -11.25 20.90
CA GLU A 114 1.02 -11.51 22.10
C GLU A 114 0.53 -10.22 22.74
N GLN A 115 1.41 -9.24 22.89
CA GLN A 115 1.07 -7.96 23.48
C GLN A 115 0.07 -7.19 22.60
N GLU A 116 0.24 -7.21 21.27
CA GLU A 116 -0.67 -6.61 20.31
C GLU A 116 -2.05 -7.27 20.34
N CYS A 117 -2.09 -8.60 20.35
CA CYS A 117 -3.33 -9.36 20.45
C CYS A 117 -4.10 -9.05 21.75
N ARG A 118 -3.43 -9.08 22.89
CA ARG A 118 -4.04 -8.77 24.20
C ARG A 118 -4.52 -7.32 24.28
N PHE A 119 -3.73 -6.40 23.72
CA PHE A 119 -4.09 -4.98 23.69
C PHE A 119 -5.34 -4.71 22.87
N PHE A 120 -5.40 -5.21 21.64
CA PHE A 120 -6.56 -5.00 20.77
C PHE A 120 -7.78 -5.76 21.28
N GLU A 121 -7.61 -6.98 21.77
CA GLU A 121 -8.70 -7.76 22.35
C GLU A 121 -9.35 -7.03 23.50
N LYS A 122 -8.56 -6.50 24.43
CA LYS A 122 -9.07 -5.71 25.57
C LYS A 122 -9.85 -4.48 25.11
N ILE A 123 -9.33 -3.71 24.14
CA ILE A 123 -10.02 -2.53 23.62
C ILE A 123 -11.38 -2.91 22.99
N LEU A 124 -11.39 -3.94 22.13
CA LEU A 124 -12.61 -4.35 21.46
C LEU A 124 -13.66 -4.90 22.45
N GLU A 125 -13.25 -5.60 23.50
CA GLU A 125 -14.13 -6.10 24.56
C GLU A 125 -14.69 -4.97 25.44
N ASP A 126 -13.86 -3.99 25.79
CA ASP A 126 -14.24 -2.86 26.64
C ASP A 126 -15.20 -1.88 25.92
N ILE A 127 -14.92 -1.58 24.66
CA ILE A 127 -15.68 -0.59 23.90
C ILE A 127 -16.88 -1.23 23.20
N LYS A 128 -16.67 -2.37 22.54
CA LYS A 128 -17.60 -3.00 21.59
C LYS A 128 -18.04 -1.98 20.53
N PRO A 129 -17.12 -1.53 19.66
CA PRO A 129 -17.40 -0.48 18.69
C PRO A 129 -18.34 -1.00 17.59
N ASP A 130 -19.21 -0.13 17.10
CA ASP A 130 -20.06 -0.40 15.93
C ASP A 130 -19.27 -0.25 14.64
N TYR A 131 -18.34 0.72 14.63
CA TYR A 131 -17.51 1.06 13.48
C TYR A 131 -16.03 1.11 13.84
N PHE A 132 -15.19 0.61 12.93
CA PHE A 132 -13.73 0.80 12.96
C PHE A 132 -13.28 1.58 11.75
N PHE A 133 -12.76 2.79 11.97
CA PHE A 133 -12.31 3.69 10.91
C PHE A 133 -10.79 3.66 10.79
N THR A 134 -10.28 3.32 9.61
CA THR A 134 -8.85 3.16 9.38
C THR A 134 -8.47 3.48 7.93
N ARG A 135 -7.18 3.53 7.67
CA ARG A 135 -6.62 3.41 6.32
C ARG A 135 -6.55 1.94 5.92
N LEU A 136 -6.35 1.68 4.63
CA LEU A 136 -5.93 0.36 4.23
C LEU A 136 -4.66 -0.05 5.00
N PRO A 137 -4.69 -1.16 5.74
CA PRO A 137 -3.56 -1.59 6.56
C PRO A 137 -2.27 -1.71 5.75
N SER A 138 -1.17 -1.19 6.27
CA SER A 138 0.15 -1.24 5.64
C SER A 138 1.22 -1.90 6.51
N LEU A 139 0.89 -2.17 7.77
CA LEU A 139 1.71 -2.85 8.77
C LEU A 139 0.93 -4.02 9.37
N HIS A 140 1.65 -5.01 9.92
CA HIS A 140 1.04 -6.22 10.48
C HIS A 140 0.02 -5.94 11.59
N HIS A 141 0.31 -5.04 12.52
CA HIS A 141 -0.62 -4.72 13.61
C HIS A 141 -1.87 -3.98 13.14
N GLN A 142 -1.77 -3.16 12.08
CA GLN A 142 -2.94 -2.53 11.45
C GLN A 142 -3.83 -3.59 10.79
N GLU A 143 -3.22 -4.56 10.10
CA GLU A 143 -3.92 -5.67 9.50
C GLU A 143 -4.52 -6.60 10.57
N LEU A 144 -3.84 -6.80 11.71
CA LEU A 144 -4.34 -7.58 12.83
C LEU A 144 -5.66 -7.02 13.36
N ILE A 145 -5.70 -5.75 13.78
CA ILE A 145 -6.94 -5.15 14.31
C ILE A 145 -8.02 -5.06 13.22
N TYR A 146 -7.64 -4.80 11.97
CA TYR A 146 -8.59 -4.77 10.86
C TYR A 146 -9.27 -6.13 10.65
N GLN A 147 -8.51 -7.24 10.69
CA GLN A 147 -9.08 -8.58 10.59
C GLN A 147 -9.90 -8.95 11.83
N MET A 148 -9.45 -8.57 13.04
CA MET A 148 -10.23 -8.78 14.26
C MET A 148 -11.62 -8.12 14.15
N CYS A 149 -11.67 -6.86 13.77
CA CYS A 149 -12.94 -6.13 13.61
C CYS A 149 -13.85 -6.81 12.58
N ARG A 150 -13.33 -7.14 11.42
CA ARG A 150 -14.11 -7.79 10.35
C ARG A 150 -14.65 -9.16 10.77
N ASN A 151 -13.82 -9.97 11.41
CA ASN A 151 -14.18 -11.34 11.80
C ASN A 151 -15.11 -11.39 13.00
N THR A 152 -15.26 -10.29 13.75
CA THR A 152 -16.22 -10.13 14.85
C THR A 152 -17.48 -9.36 14.44
N GLY A 153 -17.61 -8.96 13.17
CA GLY A 153 -18.81 -8.28 12.66
C GLY A 153 -18.84 -6.76 12.91
N ILE A 154 -17.73 -6.16 13.38
CA ILE A 154 -17.59 -4.71 13.49
C ILE A 154 -17.45 -4.13 12.07
N LYS A 155 -18.27 -3.14 11.73
CA LYS A 155 -18.22 -2.52 10.40
C LYS A 155 -16.92 -1.75 10.22
N THR A 156 -16.09 -2.23 9.29
CA THR A 156 -14.80 -1.60 8.99
C THR A 156 -14.93 -0.59 7.87
N LEU A 157 -14.42 0.62 8.06
CA LEU A 157 -14.40 1.68 7.06
C LEU A 157 -12.95 2.04 6.76
N ALA A 158 -12.43 1.47 5.66
CA ALA A 158 -11.06 1.70 5.24
C ALA A 158 -10.99 2.76 4.14
N MET A 159 -10.32 3.87 4.44
CA MET A 159 -10.04 4.90 3.45
C MET A 159 -8.89 4.49 2.54
N ASN A 160 -9.08 4.69 1.25
CA ASN A 160 -8.10 4.36 0.23
C ASN A 160 -7.95 5.46 -0.81
N TYR A 161 -6.74 5.62 -1.33
CA TYR A 161 -6.49 6.40 -2.54
C TYR A 161 -7.14 5.72 -3.73
N THR A 162 -7.55 6.50 -4.70
CA THR A 162 -8.15 6.00 -5.92
C THR A 162 -7.27 6.28 -7.13
N LEU A 163 -7.57 5.61 -8.24
CA LEU A 163 -6.96 5.89 -9.55
C LEU A 163 -7.34 7.28 -10.09
N LEU A 164 -8.44 7.83 -9.59
CA LEU A 164 -8.89 9.18 -9.95
C LEU A 164 -8.31 10.15 -8.92
N ALA A 165 -7.35 10.97 -9.32
CA ALA A 165 -6.72 11.95 -8.47
C ALA A 165 -7.75 12.86 -7.79
N LYS A 166 -7.45 13.29 -6.57
CA LYS A 166 -8.33 14.12 -5.72
C LYS A 166 -9.64 13.45 -5.29
N LYS A 167 -9.76 12.13 -5.48
CA LYS A 167 -10.89 11.36 -5.00
C LYS A 167 -10.42 10.29 -4.04
N CYS A 168 -11.21 10.01 -3.01
CA CYS A 168 -10.98 8.91 -2.10
C CYS A 168 -12.16 7.93 -2.14
N MET A 169 -11.88 6.71 -1.75
CA MET A 169 -12.86 5.67 -1.55
C MET A 169 -12.82 5.24 -0.10
N ILE A 170 -13.97 5.14 0.53
CA ILE A 170 -14.15 4.51 1.84
C ILE A 170 -14.93 3.23 1.58
N SER A 171 -14.34 2.09 1.93
CA SER A 171 -14.95 0.78 1.67
C SER A 171 -14.72 -0.19 2.82
N GLU A 172 -15.58 -1.20 2.91
CA GLU A 172 -15.43 -2.27 3.91
C GLU A 172 -14.30 -3.23 3.56
N GLY A 173 -13.85 -3.25 2.32
CA GLY A 173 -12.83 -4.19 1.84
C GLY A 173 -12.07 -3.70 0.61
N THR A 174 -11.08 -4.50 0.20
CA THR A 174 -10.17 -4.16 -0.90
C THR A 174 -10.43 -4.97 -2.17
N LYS A 175 -11.36 -5.94 -2.12
CA LYS A 175 -11.56 -6.92 -3.20
C LYS A 175 -12.81 -6.66 -4.02
N LYS A 176 -13.75 -5.86 -3.49
CA LYS A 176 -15.04 -5.57 -4.12
C LYS A 176 -15.42 -4.12 -3.92
N LEU A 177 -16.17 -3.57 -4.85
CA LEU A 177 -16.86 -2.30 -4.70
C LEU A 177 -18.20 -2.49 -4.00
N ASP A 178 -18.71 -1.47 -3.32
CA ASP A 178 -19.96 -1.58 -2.55
C ASP A 178 -21.18 -1.87 -3.46
N TYR A 179 -21.14 -1.40 -4.71
CA TYR A 179 -22.21 -1.55 -5.69
C TYR A 179 -21.88 -2.57 -6.79
N ASP A 180 -21.03 -3.57 -6.54
CA ASP A 180 -20.57 -4.54 -7.54
C ASP A 180 -21.70 -5.26 -8.30
N LYS A 181 -22.82 -5.50 -7.61
CA LYS A 181 -24.04 -6.13 -8.19
C LYS A 181 -24.72 -5.31 -9.30
N GLU A 182 -24.40 -4.02 -9.37
CA GLU A 182 -24.99 -3.12 -10.38
C GLU A 182 -24.17 -3.09 -11.69
N PHE A 183 -23.04 -3.80 -11.76
CA PHE A 183 -22.10 -3.75 -12.87
C PHE A 183 -22.77 -3.90 -14.25
N ASP A 184 -23.65 -4.89 -14.38
CA ASP A 184 -24.33 -5.17 -15.68
C ASP A 184 -25.43 -4.17 -16.03
N SER A 185 -26.01 -3.50 -15.04
CA SER A 185 -27.15 -2.59 -15.18
C SER A 185 -26.80 -1.11 -15.08
N ILE A 186 -25.58 -0.77 -14.67
CA ILE A 186 -25.18 0.61 -14.45
C ILE A 186 -25.16 1.41 -15.77
N LYS A 187 -25.71 2.62 -15.71
CA LYS A 187 -25.60 3.57 -16.83
C LYS A 187 -24.19 4.11 -16.91
N TYR A 188 -23.62 4.12 -18.09
CA TYR A 188 -22.27 4.60 -18.33
C TYR A 188 -22.20 5.53 -19.54
N GLN A 189 -21.16 6.34 -19.60
CA GLN A 189 -20.82 7.09 -20.81
C GLN A 189 -20.04 6.16 -21.73
N ASP A 190 -20.50 5.97 -22.96
CA ASP A 190 -19.80 5.16 -23.96
C ASP A 190 -18.56 5.92 -24.47
N ARG A 191 -17.39 5.35 -24.20
CA ARG A 191 -16.07 5.87 -24.60
C ARG A 191 -15.30 4.78 -25.32
N SER A 192 -14.64 5.13 -26.40
CA SER A 192 -13.61 4.29 -27.03
C SER A 192 -12.40 4.12 -26.11
N PHE A 193 -11.53 3.16 -26.38
CA PHE A 193 -10.29 2.98 -25.60
C PHE A 193 -9.41 4.23 -25.58
N ASP A 194 -9.30 4.96 -26.69
CA ASP A 194 -8.54 6.21 -26.75
C ASP A 194 -9.14 7.30 -25.87
N GLU A 195 -10.47 7.40 -25.82
CA GLU A 195 -11.18 8.34 -24.94
C GLU A 195 -11.06 7.94 -23.46
N ILE A 196 -11.11 6.64 -23.14
CA ILE A 196 -10.87 6.12 -21.78
C ILE A 196 -9.46 6.50 -21.33
N GLN A 197 -8.44 6.30 -22.17
CA GLN A 197 -7.07 6.64 -21.84
C GLN A 197 -6.90 8.14 -21.60
N LYS A 198 -7.48 9.00 -22.46
CA LYS A 198 -7.48 10.46 -22.27
C LYS A 198 -8.20 10.88 -20.98
N TYR A 199 -9.33 10.24 -20.69
CA TYR A 199 -10.07 10.48 -19.45
C TYR A 199 -9.23 10.17 -18.22
N LEU A 200 -8.56 9.01 -18.20
CA LEU A 200 -7.68 8.63 -17.06
C LEU A 200 -6.44 9.52 -16.95
N GLN A 201 -5.87 9.96 -18.07
CA GLN A 201 -4.73 10.90 -18.07
C GLN A 201 -5.10 12.26 -17.45
N SER A 202 -6.37 12.68 -17.51
CA SER A 202 -6.83 13.91 -16.85
C SER A 202 -6.74 13.82 -15.31
N PHE A 203 -6.69 12.61 -14.76
CA PHE A 203 -6.55 12.31 -13.33
C PHE A 203 -5.16 11.75 -12.98
N ASP A 204 -4.11 12.02 -13.75
CA ASP A 204 -2.80 11.40 -13.57
C ASP A 204 -2.26 11.66 -12.16
N LEU A 205 -2.63 10.72 -11.25
CA LEU A 205 -2.23 10.73 -9.85
C LEU A 205 -0.70 10.63 -9.73
N ILE A 206 -0.07 9.85 -10.62
CA ILE A 206 1.38 9.63 -10.58
C ILE A 206 2.09 10.92 -10.92
N LYS A 207 1.66 11.61 -11.99
CA LYS A 207 2.22 12.90 -12.39
C LYS A 207 2.00 13.95 -11.30
N GLN A 208 0.81 14.01 -10.70
CA GLN A 208 0.52 14.92 -9.61
C GLN A 208 1.29 14.59 -8.32
N LEU A 209 1.49 13.29 -8.02
CA LEU A 209 2.33 12.84 -6.90
C LEU A 209 3.81 13.10 -7.20
N GLU A 210 4.26 12.90 -8.42
CA GLU A 210 5.63 13.22 -8.84
C GLU A 210 5.88 14.73 -8.78
N GLU A 211 4.98 15.55 -9.24
CA GLU A 211 5.05 17.02 -9.13
C GLU A 211 5.02 17.49 -7.66
N LYS A 212 4.28 16.79 -6.78
CA LYS A 212 4.24 17.09 -5.34
C LYS A 212 5.41 16.48 -4.55
N LEU A 213 5.90 15.30 -4.95
CA LEU A 213 6.99 14.56 -4.29
C LEU A 213 8.37 14.98 -4.80
N VAL A 214 8.47 15.40 -6.05
CA VAL A 214 9.65 16.08 -6.57
C VAL A 214 9.60 17.53 -6.09
N LYS A 215 9.76 17.73 -4.78
CA LYS A 215 10.44 18.96 -4.36
C LYS A 215 11.77 18.96 -5.11
N PRO A 216 12.12 20.04 -5.81
CA PRO A 216 13.44 20.19 -6.42
C PRO A 216 14.44 19.79 -5.35
N GLY A 217 15.25 18.80 -5.63
CA GLY A 217 15.98 18.02 -4.63
C GLY A 217 16.57 18.93 -3.58
N SER A 218 16.26 18.64 -2.32
CA SER A 218 16.78 19.39 -1.18
C SER A 218 18.25 19.67 -1.46
N SER A 219 18.64 20.94 -1.40
CA SER A 219 20.02 21.36 -1.74
C SER A 219 20.98 20.51 -0.92
N LYS A 220 22.23 20.35 -1.40
CA LYS A 220 23.24 19.62 -0.60
C LYS A 220 23.38 20.22 0.80
N LEU A 221 23.12 21.51 0.94
CA LEU A 221 23.08 22.24 2.20
C LEU A 221 21.90 21.80 3.08
N GLU A 222 20.67 21.73 2.56
CA GLU A 222 19.51 21.28 3.33
C GLU A 222 19.64 19.83 3.80
N LYS A 223 20.27 18.97 3.00
CA LYS A 223 20.60 17.59 3.42
C LYS A 223 21.63 17.54 4.54
N LEU A 224 22.63 18.44 4.50
CA LEU A 224 23.63 18.58 5.55
C LEU A 224 23.05 19.19 6.82
N GLU A 225 22.17 20.18 6.69
CA GLU A 225 21.43 20.77 7.80
C GLU A 225 20.49 19.75 8.47
N SER A 226 19.69 19.03 7.70
CA SER A 226 18.83 17.95 8.22
C SER A 226 19.65 16.83 8.88
N MET A 227 20.85 16.53 8.35
CA MET A 227 21.77 15.59 8.97
C MET A 227 22.38 16.14 10.28
N GLY A 228 22.72 17.44 10.29
CA GLY A 228 23.20 18.15 11.47
C GLY A 228 22.12 18.19 12.57
N GLU A 229 20.88 18.56 12.22
CA GLU A 229 19.73 18.55 13.13
C GLU A 229 19.45 17.15 13.67
N TYR A 230 19.50 16.13 12.83
CA TYR A 230 19.34 14.73 13.28
C TYR A 230 20.40 14.32 14.28
N LEU A 231 21.66 14.72 14.06
CA LEU A 231 22.77 14.41 14.96
C LEU A 231 22.69 15.18 16.29
N LEU A 232 22.17 16.41 16.26
CA LEU A 232 22.08 17.29 17.44
C LEU A 232 20.79 17.10 18.24
N ASN A 233 19.63 16.87 17.59
CA ASN A 233 18.30 16.91 18.17
C ASN A 233 17.66 15.52 18.34
N PHE A 234 18.45 14.44 18.34
CA PHE A 234 17.88 13.11 18.53
C PHE A 234 17.41 12.93 19.98
N ASP A 235 16.11 13.07 20.20
CA ASP A 235 15.47 12.71 21.45
C ASP A 235 15.61 11.20 21.70
N SER A 236 16.45 10.86 22.65
CA SER A 236 16.70 9.47 23.08
C SER A 236 15.48 8.81 23.76
N VAL A 237 14.42 9.58 24.00
CA VAL A 237 13.29 9.19 24.88
C VAL A 237 12.48 8.01 24.33
N ASN A 238 12.51 7.71 23.04
CA ASN A 238 11.67 6.66 22.43
C ASN A 238 12.43 5.47 21.83
N THR A 239 13.77 5.48 21.83
CA THR A 239 14.55 4.44 21.14
C THR A 239 14.59 3.09 21.86
N GLU A 240 14.29 3.04 23.15
CA GLU A 240 14.31 1.80 23.93
C GLU A 240 12.92 1.19 24.11
N THR A 241 11.86 1.97 23.97
CA THR A 241 10.49 1.53 24.25
C THR A 241 9.77 0.98 23.02
N HIS A 242 10.17 1.37 21.82
CA HIS A 242 9.48 1.03 20.59
C HIS A 242 10.29 0.03 19.76
N TYR A 243 9.74 -1.15 19.49
CA TYR A 243 10.45 -2.22 18.79
C TYR A 243 10.97 -1.82 17.38
N THR A 244 10.34 -0.85 16.70
CA THR A 244 10.82 -0.35 15.39
C THR A 244 12.13 0.42 15.49
N TYR A 245 12.53 0.86 16.69
CA TYR A 245 13.75 1.61 16.94
C TYR A 245 14.85 0.78 17.60
N TYR A 246 14.61 -0.50 17.90
CA TYR A 246 15.62 -1.35 18.53
C TYR A 246 16.94 -1.36 17.75
N GLY A 247 18.04 -1.21 18.46
CA GLY A 247 19.39 -1.23 17.91
C GLY A 247 19.80 -0.01 17.07
N ARG A 248 18.95 1.01 16.93
CA ARG A 248 19.24 2.25 16.19
C ARG A 248 20.06 3.20 17.06
N THR A 249 21.39 3.08 17.02
CA THR A 249 22.29 4.10 17.58
C THR A 249 22.63 5.14 16.51
N LYS A 250 22.93 6.39 16.90
CA LYS A 250 23.29 7.48 15.97
C LYS A 250 24.38 7.05 14.99
N ARG A 251 25.44 6.37 15.49
CA ARG A 251 26.57 5.89 14.68
C ARG A 251 26.12 4.85 13.64
N LYS A 252 25.33 3.83 14.06
CA LYS A 252 24.84 2.80 13.15
C LYS A 252 23.94 3.39 12.06
N VAL A 253 23.08 4.33 12.41
CA VAL A 253 22.17 5.00 11.50
C VAL A 253 22.95 5.83 10.47
N PHE A 254 23.97 6.59 10.91
CA PHE A 254 24.84 7.38 10.02
C PHE A 254 25.57 6.49 9.01
N PHE A 255 26.27 5.45 9.48
CA PHE A 255 27.00 4.55 8.56
C PHE A 255 26.07 3.76 7.65
N TYR A 256 24.88 3.42 8.11
CA TYR A 256 23.87 2.78 7.28
C TYR A 256 23.47 3.68 6.12
N TYR A 257 23.07 4.92 6.37
CA TYR A 257 22.67 5.85 5.30
C TYR A 257 23.80 6.21 4.36
N LEU A 258 25.02 6.34 4.86
CA LEU A 258 26.19 6.57 4.00
C LEU A 258 26.42 5.39 3.05
N ASN A 259 26.40 4.17 3.57
CA ASN A 259 26.54 2.95 2.78
C ASN A 259 25.40 2.76 1.79
N ASP A 260 24.17 3.02 2.23
CA ASP A 260 22.97 2.94 1.39
C ASP A 260 23.03 3.94 0.22
N TYR A 261 23.45 5.16 0.47
CA TYR A 261 23.68 6.17 -0.57
C TYR A 261 24.68 5.72 -1.64
N LEU A 262 25.81 5.15 -1.20
CA LEU A 262 26.84 4.62 -2.13
C LEU A 262 26.29 3.43 -2.93
N LYS A 263 25.60 2.50 -2.28
CA LYS A 263 24.96 1.35 -2.94
C LYS A 263 23.89 1.79 -3.94
N THR A 264 23.07 2.77 -3.59
CA THR A 264 22.03 3.32 -4.47
C THR A 264 22.63 3.92 -5.73
N LYS A 265 23.70 4.70 -5.62
CA LYS A 265 24.42 5.21 -6.80
C LYS A 265 24.99 4.11 -7.69
N MET A 266 25.60 3.09 -7.08
CA MET A 266 26.16 1.95 -7.83
C MET A 266 25.05 1.13 -8.52
N ARG A 267 23.89 0.99 -7.87
CA ARG A 267 22.73 0.29 -8.44
C ARG A 267 22.11 1.08 -9.58
N LYS A 268 21.96 2.41 -9.40
CA LYS A 268 21.47 3.30 -10.45
C LYS A 268 22.36 3.22 -11.70
N SER A 269 23.68 3.35 -11.54
CA SER A 269 24.64 3.24 -12.66
C SER A 269 24.53 1.87 -13.37
N PHE A 270 24.25 0.79 -12.64
CA PHE A 270 24.03 -0.53 -13.24
C PHE A 270 22.74 -0.56 -14.06
N ILE A 271 21.65 -0.01 -13.54
CA ILE A 271 20.34 0.09 -14.19
C ILE A 271 20.46 0.89 -15.48
N ASP A 272 21.00 2.11 -15.40
CA ASP A 272 21.16 3.02 -16.54
C ASP A 272 21.99 2.36 -17.67
N LYS A 273 22.91 1.45 -17.33
CA LYS A 273 23.82 0.81 -18.29
C LYS A 273 23.30 -0.48 -18.91
N ASN A 274 22.44 -1.23 -18.18
CA ASN A 274 22.07 -2.59 -18.55
C ASN A 274 20.61 -2.77 -18.92
N LEU A 275 19.68 -1.92 -18.41
CA LEU A 275 18.27 -2.04 -18.69
C LEU A 275 17.90 -1.31 -19.98
N LYS A 276 16.93 -1.83 -20.73
CA LYS A 276 16.58 -1.31 -22.04
C LYS A 276 15.75 -0.02 -21.94
N LEU A 277 16.20 1.04 -22.62
CA LEU A 277 15.48 2.31 -22.79
C LEU A 277 14.78 2.41 -24.15
N ASN A 278 15.19 1.60 -25.12
CA ASN A 278 14.60 1.56 -26.45
C ASN A 278 14.34 0.11 -26.85
N SER A 279 13.27 -0.15 -27.56
CA SER A 279 12.97 -1.47 -28.13
C SER A 279 12.17 -1.32 -29.41
N GLN A 280 12.47 -2.21 -30.39
CA GLN A 280 11.59 -2.55 -31.48
C GLN A 280 10.83 -3.82 -31.05
N PHE A 281 9.51 -3.81 -31.16
CA PHE A 281 8.67 -4.94 -30.76
C PHE A 281 8.52 -5.91 -31.95
N ASN A 282 9.52 -6.78 -32.15
CA ASN A 282 9.52 -7.73 -33.24
C ASN A 282 8.82 -9.05 -32.88
N ASP A 283 8.80 -9.38 -31.58
CA ASP A 283 8.19 -10.59 -31.06
C ASP A 283 6.91 -10.26 -30.29
N PRO A 284 5.88 -11.12 -30.31
CA PRO A 284 4.74 -10.98 -29.42
C PRO A 284 5.19 -11.18 -27.98
N PHE A 285 4.56 -10.46 -27.01
CA PHE A 285 5.00 -10.53 -25.64
C PHE A 285 3.87 -10.39 -24.62
N VAL A 286 4.11 -10.98 -23.47
CA VAL A 286 3.37 -10.73 -22.23
C VAL A 286 4.11 -9.64 -21.45
N TYR A 287 3.39 -8.66 -20.92
CA TYR A 287 3.96 -7.59 -20.12
C TYR A 287 3.76 -7.84 -18.63
N PHE A 288 4.84 -7.76 -17.85
CA PHE A 288 4.84 -7.88 -16.40
C PHE A 288 5.49 -6.63 -15.78
N PRO A 289 4.72 -5.65 -15.27
CA PRO A 289 5.27 -4.55 -14.49
C PRO A 289 5.69 -5.06 -13.11
N LEU A 290 6.95 -4.81 -12.71
CA LEU A 290 7.40 -5.09 -11.36
C LEU A 290 6.68 -4.22 -10.34
N HIS A 291 6.32 -4.81 -9.22
CA HIS A 291 5.81 -4.07 -8.08
C HIS A 291 6.98 -3.49 -7.29
N MET A 292 6.77 -2.34 -6.68
CA MET A 292 7.72 -1.78 -5.74
C MET A 292 7.91 -2.74 -4.56
N GLU A 293 9.16 -3.00 -4.17
CA GLU A 293 9.45 -3.89 -3.05
C GLU A 293 9.08 -3.28 -1.71
N MET A 294 8.81 -4.14 -0.75
CA MET A 294 8.42 -3.79 0.62
C MET A 294 7.21 -2.86 0.67
N GLU A 295 6.30 -3.02 -0.28
CA GLU A 295 5.05 -2.27 -0.31
C GLU A 295 3.88 -3.12 0.21
N ARG A 296 2.84 -2.43 0.72
CA ARG A 296 1.61 -3.07 1.21
C ARG A 296 1.01 -4.04 0.19
N THR A 297 1.01 -3.66 -1.09
CA THR A 297 0.39 -4.42 -2.17
C THR A 297 0.88 -5.86 -2.24
N THR A 298 2.17 -6.09 -2.05
CA THR A 298 2.76 -7.43 -2.02
C THR A 298 2.82 -8.02 -0.62
N LEU A 299 3.22 -7.25 0.40
CA LEU A 299 3.46 -7.79 1.74
C LEU A 299 2.17 -8.21 2.46
N ILE A 300 1.10 -7.43 2.31
CA ILE A 300 -0.19 -7.67 2.97
C ILE A 300 -1.26 -8.13 1.97
N GLY A 301 -1.35 -7.45 0.82
CA GLY A 301 -2.36 -7.75 -0.19
C GLY A 301 -2.18 -9.12 -0.85
N ALA A 302 -0.93 -9.47 -1.17
CA ALA A 302 -0.56 -10.72 -1.83
C ALA A 302 0.60 -11.46 -1.13
N PRO A 303 0.46 -11.83 0.16
CA PRO A 303 1.55 -12.26 1.03
C PRO A 303 2.28 -13.53 0.57
N TYR A 304 1.65 -14.36 -0.24
CA TYR A 304 2.27 -15.56 -0.81
C TYR A 304 3.06 -15.29 -2.10
N TYR A 305 2.95 -14.09 -2.66
CA TYR A 305 3.52 -13.70 -3.95
C TYR A 305 4.57 -12.58 -3.82
N VAL A 306 5.27 -12.53 -2.70
CA VAL A 306 6.29 -11.49 -2.42
C VAL A 306 7.53 -11.67 -3.28
N ASN A 307 7.92 -12.93 -3.57
CA ASN A 307 9.08 -13.23 -4.42
C ASN A 307 8.74 -13.07 -5.90
N GLN A 308 8.96 -11.89 -6.44
CA GLN A 308 8.62 -11.56 -7.82
C GLN A 308 9.49 -12.33 -8.83
N ILE A 309 10.73 -12.70 -8.48
CA ILE A 309 11.62 -13.45 -9.38
C ILE A 309 11.07 -14.84 -9.65
N GLU A 310 10.55 -15.53 -8.64
CA GLU A 310 9.92 -16.84 -8.84
C GLU A 310 8.65 -16.74 -9.68
N ILE A 311 7.89 -15.67 -9.53
CA ILE A 311 6.73 -15.40 -10.39
C ILE A 311 7.17 -15.22 -11.85
N ILE A 312 8.20 -14.40 -12.08
CA ILE A 312 8.79 -14.18 -13.41
C ILE A 312 9.21 -15.51 -14.05
N LYS A 313 9.90 -16.37 -13.31
CA LYS A 313 10.33 -17.68 -13.79
C LYS A 313 9.13 -18.56 -14.17
N ASN A 314 8.06 -18.53 -13.38
CA ASN A 314 6.85 -19.31 -13.66
C ASN A 314 6.10 -18.76 -14.88
N ILE A 315 5.99 -17.45 -15.04
CA ILE A 315 5.42 -16.85 -16.26
C ILE A 315 6.28 -17.23 -17.48
N ALA A 316 7.59 -17.03 -17.41
CA ALA A 316 8.51 -17.31 -18.51
C ALA A 316 8.46 -18.77 -19.02
N LYS A 317 8.30 -19.73 -18.08
CA LYS A 317 8.12 -21.18 -18.42
C LYS A 317 6.78 -21.47 -19.10
N SER A 318 5.76 -20.66 -18.83
CA SER A 318 4.39 -20.91 -19.31
C SER A 318 4.08 -20.20 -20.63
N LEU A 319 5.01 -19.39 -21.15
CA LEU A 319 4.79 -18.70 -22.43
C LEU A 319 4.85 -19.66 -23.62
N PRO A 320 4.06 -19.40 -24.68
CA PRO A 320 4.28 -20.02 -25.98
C PRO A 320 5.70 -19.76 -26.50
N ILE A 321 6.28 -20.69 -27.26
CA ILE A 321 7.71 -20.67 -27.64
C ILE A 321 8.15 -19.41 -28.42
N ASN A 322 7.23 -18.79 -29.15
CA ASN A 322 7.45 -17.56 -29.92
C ASN A 322 7.22 -16.28 -29.12
N PHE A 323 6.84 -16.37 -27.82
CA PHE A 323 6.58 -15.21 -26.97
C PHE A 323 7.78 -14.83 -26.12
N LYS A 324 7.87 -13.54 -25.80
CA LYS A 324 8.79 -12.98 -24.80
C LYS A 324 8.02 -12.50 -23.57
N LEU A 325 8.69 -12.46 -22.43
CA LEU A 325 8.21 -11.76 -21.24
C LEU A 325 8.92 -10.41 -21.14
N TYR A 326 8.16 -9.33 -21.27
CA TYR A 326 8.68 -7.98 -21.11
C TYR A 326 8.38 -7.48 -19.70
N ILE A 327 9.44 -7.15 -19.00
CA ILE A 327 9.39 -6.73 -17.61
C ILE A 327 9.85 -5.28 -17.54
N LYS A 328 9.13 -4.46 -16.80
CA LYS A 328 9.54 -3.07 -16.54
C LYS A 328 9.73 -2.85 -15.05
N GLU A 329 10.85 -2.25 -14.66
CA GLU A 329 11.07 -1.85 -13.27
C GLU A 329 10.12 -0.73 -12.86
N HIS A 330 9.67 -0.79 -11.61
CA HIS A 330 8.77 0.22 -11.06
C HIS A 330 9.50 1.55 -10.85
N PRO A 331 8.99 2.69 -11.36
CA PRO A 331 9.67 3.98 -11.22
C PRO A 331 9.87 4.38 -9.76
N GLY A 332 8.94 4.08 -8.88
CA GLY A 332 9.05 4.32 -7.43
C GLY A 332 10.12 3.50 -6.71
N GLN A 333 10.73 2.49 -7.36
CA GLN A 333 11.78 1.66 -6.74
C GLN A 333 13.04 2.47 -6.38
N VAL A 334 13.24 3.63 -7.01
CA VAL A 334 14.29 4.59 -6.65
C VAL A 334 14.20 4.99 -5.17
N ASN A 335 13.00 5.17 -4.65
CA ASN A 335 12.75 5.56 -3.25
C ASN A 335 13.08 4.45 -2.24
N ARG A 336 13.32 3.23 -2.74
CA ARG A 336 13.75 2.05 -1.96
C ARG A 336 15.22 1.68 -2.21
N GLY A 337 15.98 2.56 -2.87
CA GLY A 337 17.40 2.37 -3.14
C GLY A 337 17.72 1.31 -4.21
N TRP A 338 16.75 0.99 -5.09
CA TRP A 338 16.81 -0.03 -6.14
C TRP A 338 16.95 -1.47 -5.62
N ARG A 339 16.62 -2.44 -6.43
CA ARG A 339 16.88 -3.87 -6.14
C ARG A 339 18.37 -4.15 -6.16
N ASN A 340 18.79 -5.30 -5.63
CA ASN A 340 20.18 -5.71 -5.71
C ASN A 340 20.57 -6.03 -7.15
N LYS A 341 21.86 -5.79 -7.49
CA LYS A 341 22.38 -6.11 -8.83
C LYS A 341 22.23 -7.59 -9.20
N SER A 342 22.32 -8.46 -8.20
CA SER A 342 22.11 -9.91 -8.39
C SER A 342 20.70 -10.25 -8.86
N GLU A 343 19.69 -9.56 -8.33
CA GLU A 343 18.30 -9.75 -8.71
C GLU A 343 18.04 -9.32 -10.17
N TYR A 344 18.56 -8.16 -10.56
CA TYR A 344 18.48 -7.72 -11.96
C TYR A 344 19.19 -8.69 -12.92
N LYS A 345 20.38 -9.20 -12.54
CA LYS A 345 21.09 -10.20 -13.35
C LYS A 345 20.30 -11.48 -13.48
N GLU A 346 19.76 -11.99 -12.37
CA GLU A 346 18.95 -13.21 -12.36
C GLU A 346 17.72 -13.09 -13.29
N ILE A 347 17.07 -11.92 -13.33
CA ILE A 347 15.97 -11.67 -14.27
C ILE A 347 16.47 -11.63 -15.72
N MET A 348 17.60 -10.97 -15.98
CA MET A 348 18.16 -10.83 -17.33
C MET A 348 18.74 -12.14 -17.89
N ASP A 349 19.14 -13.06 -17.02
CA ASP A 349 19.67 -14.36 -17.40
C ASP A 349 18.58 -15.36 -17.88
N ILE A 350 17.28 -15.00 -17.73
CA ILE A 350 16.18 -15.84 -18.24
C ILE A 350 16.04 -15.61 -19.75
N PRO A 351 16.15 -16.68 -20.60
CA PRO A 351 16.37 -16.54 -22.06
C PRO A 351 15.27 -15.79 -22.82
N ASN A 352 13.99 -15.92 -22.39
CA ASN A 352 12.84 -15.31 -23.05
C ASN A 352 12.35 -14.06 -22.31
N VAL A 353 13.19 -13.44 -21.46
CA VAL A 353 12.89 -12.24 -20.69
C VAL A 353 13.63 -11.02 -21.23
N VAL A 354 12.95 -9.89 -21.26
CA VAL A 354 13.54 -8.58 -21.59
C VAL A 354 13.20 -7.59 -20.48
N LEU A 355 14.21 -7.02 -19.85
CA LEU A 355 14.05 -6.09 -18.73
C LEU A 355 14.22 -4.63 -19.16
N PHE A 356 13.19 -3.82 -18.92
CA PHE A 356 13.13 -2.40 -19.28
C PHE A 356 13.46 -1.49 -18.10
N HIS A 357 14.07 -0.37 -18.44
CA HIS A 357 14.36 0.72 -17.52
C HIS A 357 13.07 1.32 -16.95
N PRO A 358 13.07 1.82 -15.69
CA PRO A 358 11.90 2.46 -15.09
C PRO A 358 11.38 3.68 -15.87
N ASP A 359 12.25 4.39 -16.61
CA ASP A 359 11.87 5.54 -17.44
C ASP A 359 11.31 5.14 -18.82
N PHE A 360 11.31 3.85 -19.17
CA PHE A 360 10.68 3.42 -20.44
C PHE A 360 9.18 3.72 -20.39
N PRO A 361 8.58 4.30 -21.46
CA PRO A 361 7.16 4.65 -21.47
C PRO A 361 6.25 3.42 -21.29
N LYS A 362 5.51 3.37 -20.19
CA LYS A 362 4.62 2.23 -19.88
C LYS A 362 3.51 2.05 -20.92
N ASP A 363 2.96 3.15 -21.44
CA ASP A 363 1.87 3.12 -22.43
C ASP A 363 2.29 2.41 -23.71
N THR A 364 3.55 2.52 -24.08
CA THR A 364 4.11 1.79 -25.23
C THR A 364 4.08 0.27 -25.00
N LEU A 365 4.33 -0.20 -23.77
CA LEU A 365 4.22 -1.61 -23.45
C LEU A 365 2.77 -2.08 -23.44
N TYR A 366 1.85 -1.32 -22.85
CA TYR A 366 0.41 -1.65 -22.87
C TYR A 366 -0.15 -1.72 -24.30
N LYS A 367 0.21 -0.77 -25.16
CA LYS A 367 -0.28 -0.75 -26.56
C LYS A 367 0.16 -1.97 -27.37
N ASN A 368 1.37 -2.45 -27.15
CA ASN A 368 1.98 -3.50 -27.98
C ASN A 368 1.95 -4.90 -27.37
N CYS A 369 1.67 -5.06 -26.06
CA CYS A 369 1.57 -6.38 -25.45
C CYS A 369 0.33 -7.16 -25.92
N SER A 370 0.39 -8.48 -25.81
CA SER A 370 -0.78 -9.34 -25.99
C SER A 370 -1.59 -9.51 -24.72
N ILE A 371 -0.91 -9.67 -23.58
CA ILE A 371 -1.50 -9.90 -22.27
C ILE A 371 -0.67 -9.13 -21.23
N VAL A 372 -1.31 -8.64 -20.19
CA VAL A 372 -0.62 -8.10 -19.01
C VAL A 372 -0.75 -9.08 -17.84
N PHE A 373 0.36 -9.38 -17.19
CA PHE A 373 0.36 -10.15 -15.95
C PHE A 373 0.71 -9.22 -14.78
N SER A 374 -0.06 -9.26 -13.71
CA SER A 374 0.19 -8.47 -12.50
C SER A 374 -0.05 -9.31 -11.25
N ILE A 375 0.72 -9.10 -10.20
CA ILE A 375 0.47 -9.79 -8.92
C ILE A 375 -0.80 -9.24 -8.27
N ALA A 376 -0.78 -7.93 -8.03
CA ALA A 376 -1.83 -7.21 -7.33
C ALA A 376 -1.62 -5.71 -7.58
N GLY A 377 -2.49 -5.04 -8.27
CA GLY A 377 -2.29 -3.62 -8.53
C GLY A 377 -3.12 -3.12 -9.70
N THR A 378 -2.92 -1.87 -10.07
CA THR A 378 -3.71 -1.20 -11.10
C THR A 378 -3.36 -1.62 -12.52
N ALA A 379 -2.24 -2.32 -12.71
CA ALA A 379 -1.74 -2.69 -14.03
C ALA A 379 -2.73 -3.55 -14.83
N SER A 380 -3.51 -4.42 -14.17
CA SER A 380 -4.56 -5.20 -14.83
C SER A 380 -5.77 -4.36 -15.26
N PHE A 381 -6.12 -3.35 -14.48
CA PHE A 381 -7.12 -2.36 -14.90
C PHE A 381 -6.59 -1.48 -16.04
N GLU A 382 -5.36 -0.99 -15.92
CA GLU A 382 -4.71 -0.24 -17.00
C GLU A 382 -4.69 -1.05 -18.32
N ALA A 383 -4.39 -2.35 -18.24
CA ALA A 383 -4.45 -3.25 -19.40
C ALA A 383 -5.83 -3.24 -20.07
N ALA A 384 -6.90 -3.39 -19.30
CA ALA A 384 -8.27 -3.34 -19.81
C ALA A 384 -8.56 -2.01 -20.51
N CYS A 385 -8.04 -0.89 -20.00
CA CYS A 385 -8.18 0.45 -20.62
C CYS A 385 -7.43 0.56 -21.96
N PHE A 386 -6.44 -0.30 -22.22
CA PHE A 386 -5.77 -0.44 -23.52
C PHE A 386 -6.35 -1.56 -24.39
N GLY A 387 -7.49 -2.14 -24.01
CA GLY A 387 -8.12 -3.25 -24.73
C GLY A 387 -7.31 -4.55 -24.65
N LYS A 388 -6.57 -4.76 -23.55
CA LYS A 388 -5.74 -5.94 -23.35
C LYS A 388 -6.28 -6.80 -22.19
N PRO A 389 -6.37 -8.12 -22.34
CA PRO A 389 -6.69 -9.00 -21.22
C PRO A 389 -5.57 -9.01 -20.20
N ALA A 390 -5.92 -9.30 -18.96
CA ALA A 390 -4.96 -9.33 -17.87
C ALA A 390 -5.11 -10.54 -16.98
N ILE A 391 -4.00 -11.00 -16.39
CA ILE A 391 -3.93 -12.04 -15.38
C ILE A 391 -3.50 -11.41 -14.06
N THR A 392 -4.18 -11.76 -12.97
CA THR A 392 -3.82 -11.37 -11.60
C THR A 392 -3.65 -12.61 -10.73
N LEU A 393 -2.90 -12.49 -9.62
CA LEU A 393 -2.72 -13.58 -8.65
C LEU A 393 -3.70 -13.51 -7.47
N ILE A 394 -4.38 -12.39 -7.31
CA ILE A 394 -5.39 -12.17 -6.26
C ILE A 394 -6.58 -11.43 -6.84
N ASP A 395 -7.73 -11.58 -6.18
CA ASP A 395 -8.92 -10.81 -6.52
C ASP A 395 -8.75 -9.36 -6.07
N LEU A 396 -9.12 -8.43 -6.95
CA LEU A 396 -9.04 -6.99 -6.79
C LEU A 396 -10.40 -6.36 -7.13
N ILE A 397 -10.60 -5.09 -6.78
CA ILE A 397 -11.88 -4.39 -7.09
C ILE A 397 -12.22 -4.42 -8.59
N HIS A 398 -11.23 -4.44 -9.45
CA HIS A 398 -11.42 -4.50 -10.91
C HIS A 398 -11.38 -5.94 -11.47
N SER A 399 -11.31 -6.97 -10.63
CA SER A 399 -11.52 -8.37 -11.06
C SER A 399 -12.98 -8.67 -11.46
N ILE A 400 -13.86 -7.70 -11.30
CA ILE A 400 -15.23 -7.72 -11.86
C ILE A 400 -15.23 -7.59 -13.40
N LEU A 401 -14.16 -7.02 -13.98
CA LEU A 401 -14.01 -6.92 -15.43
C LEU A 401 -13.84 -8.30 -16.05
N PRO A 402 -14.64 -8.69 -17.08
CA PRO A 402 -14.50 -9.98 -17.74
C PRO A 402 -13.09 -10.26 -18.28
N SER A 403 -12.38 -9.20 -18.69
CA SER A 403 -11.01 -9.29 -19.21
C SER A 403 -9.91 -9.38 -18.15
N VAL A 404 -10.25 -9.43 -16.86
CA VAL A 404 -9.28 -9.56 -15.76
C VAL A 404 -9.46 -10.91 -15.07
N HIS A 405 -8.53 -11.81 -15.30
CA HIS A 405 -8.59 -13.20 -14.85
C HIS A 405 -7.70 -13.43 -13.63
N THR A 406 -8.24 -14.01 -12.57
CA THR A 406 -7.44 -14.38 -11.39
C THR A 406 -6.92 -15.81 -11.54
N LEU A 407 -5.59 -15.95 -11.65
CA LEU A 407 -4.93 -17.26 -11.69
C LEU A 407 -5.00 -17.92 -10.32
N LYS A 408 -5.51 -19.15 -10.25
CA LYS A 408 -5.60 -19.93 -9.01
C LYS A 408 -4.43 -20.92 -8.86
N ASN A 409 -3.90 -21.44 -9.98
CA ASN A 409 -2.81 -22.41 -9.99
C ASN A 409 -1.87 -22.12 -11.16
N PHE A 410 -0.56 -22.08 -10.91
CA PHE A 410 0.45 -21.86 -11.96
C PHE A 410 0.50 -22.99 -13.01
N ASN A 411 0.02 -24.20 -12.68
CA ASN A 411 -0.07 -25.28 -13.67
C ASN A 411 -1.06 -24.95 -14.80
N ASP A 412 -2.05 -24.11 -14.54
CA ASP A 412 -3.07 -23.73 -15.52
C ASP A 412 -2.65 -22.50 -16.34
N LEU A 413 -1.48 -21.91 -16.03
CA LEU A 413 -1.08 -20.62 -16.61
C LEU A 413 -0.84 -20.70 -18.12
N HIS A 414 -0.24 -21.79 -18.62
CA HIS A 414 -0.02 -21.96 -20.06
C HIS A 414 -1.33 -21.98 -20.84
N ASP A 415 -2.31 -22.75 -20.39
CA ASP A 415 -3.62 -22.86 -21.02
C ASP A 415 -4.40 -21.54 -20.93
N LEU A 416 -4.35 -20.88 -19.77
CA LEU A 416 -4.96 -19.56 -19.60
C LEU A 416 -4.34 -18.54 -20.57
N ILE A 417 -3.02 -18.49 -20.71
CA ILE A 417 -2.35 -17.61 -21.67
C ILE A 417 -2.89 -17.87 -23.09
N ASN A 418 -2.91 -19.13 -23.53
CA ASN A 418 -3.40 -19.49 -24.87
C ASN A 418 -4.86 -19.08 -25.08
N GLN A 419 -5.71 -19.21 -24.07
CA GLN A 419 -7.11 -18.75 -24.11
C GLN A 419 -7.17 -17.23 -24.27
N LEU A 420 -6.37 -16.46 -23.52
CA LEU A 420 -6.41 -15.01 -23.52
C LEU A 420 -5.82 -14.39 -24.78
N LEU A 421 -4.95 -15.11 -25.52
CA LEU A 421 -4.40 -14.62 -26.78
C LEU A 421 -5.47 -14.40 -27.87
N ILE A 422 -6.62 -15.05 -27.77
CA ILE A 422 -7.74 -14.92 -28.70
C ILE A 422 -8.89 -14.10 -28.11
N GLU A 423 -8.80 -13.71 -26.84
CA GLU A 423 -9.83 -12.93 -26.15
C GLU A 423 -9.89 -11.49 -26.67
N LYS A 424 -11.10 -11.00 -26.86
CA LYS A 424 -11.35 -9.59 -27.22
C LYS A 424 -11.93 -8.86 -26.01
N VAL A 425 -11.27 -7.77 -25.65
CA VAL A 425 -11.73 -6.90 -24.56
C VAL A 425 -12.76 -5.90 -25.11
N ASP A 426 -13.89 -5.74 -24.43
CA ASP A 426 -14.92 -4.77 -24.79
C ASP A 426 -14.75 -3.47 -23.98
N SER A 427 -14.71 -2.33 -24.66
CA SER A 427 -14.64 -1.02 -24.01
C SER A 427 -15.86 -0.73 -23.14
N LYS A 428 -17.01 -1.33 -23.44
CA LYS A 428 -18.24 -1.18 -22.66
C LYS A 428 -18.07 -1.68 -21.22
N ASP A 429 -17.38 -2.80 -21.02
CA ASP A 429 -17.12 -3.33 -19.68
C ASP A 429 -16.21 -2.39 -18.87
N VAL A 430 -15.22 -1.81 -19.53
CA VAL A 430 -14.36 -0.79 -18.90
C VAL A 430 -15.17 0.46 -18.54
N ASN A 431 -16.07 0.92 -19.42
CA ASN A 431 -16.95 2.05 -19.15
C ASN A 431 -17.93 1.78 -18.01
N ARG A 432 -18.50 0.56 -17.92
CA ARG A 432 -19.31 0.12 -16.76
C ARG A 432 -18.52 0.16 -15.47
N PHE A 433 -17.29 -0.35 -15.49
CA PHE A 433 -16.43 -0.33 -14.31
C PHE A 433 -16.10 1.11 -13.88
N LEU A 434 -15.79 2.00 -14.82
CA LEU A 434 -15.53 3.40 -14.52
C LEU A 434 -16.74 4.07 -13.87
N ALA A 435 -17.94 3.87 -14.43
CA ALA A 435 -19.18 4.40 -13.85
C ALA A 435 -19.45 3.85 -12.43
N LEU A 436 -19.23 2.56 -12.24
CA LEU A 436 -19.35 1.92 -10.94
C LEU A 436 -18.31 2.46 -9.95
N PHE A 437 -17.07 2.64 -10.41
CA PHE A 437 -16.01 3.18 -9.59
C PHE A 437 -16.27 4.64 -9.20
N GLU A 438 -16.74 5.46 -10.13
CA GLU A 438 -17.14 6.86 -9.89
C GLU A 438 -18.26 6.97 -8.85
N LYS A 439 -19.19 6.00 -8.83
CA LYS A 439 -20.26 5.91 -7.81
C LYS A 439 -19.72 5.63 -6.40
N ASN A 440 -18.57 4.96 -6.30
CA ASN A 440 -17.97 4.55 -5.03
C ASN A 440 -16.95 5.55 -4.48
N VAL A 441 -16.61 6.61 -5.23
CA VAL A 441 -15.59 7.57 -4.81
C VAL A 441 -16.22 8.91 -4.43
N SER A 442 -15.61 9.56 -3.45
CA SER A 442 -15.96 10.90 -3.01
C SER A 442 -14.94 11.92 -3.50
N ASN A 443 -15.40 13.13 -3.80
CA ASN A 443 -14.54 14.26 -4.12
C ASN A 443 -13.86 14.76 -2.83
N PHE A 444 -12.75 14.14 -2.46
CA PHE A 444 -12.01 14.49 -1.27
C PHE A 444 -10.52 14.34 -1.54
N ASP A 445 -9.82 15.46 -1.70
CA ASP A 445 -8.36 15.48 -1.80
C ASP A 445 -7.73 15.49 -0.40
N TRP A 446 -7.58 14.30 0.14
CA TRP A 446 -7.00 14.15 1.46
C TRP A 446 -5.59 14.73 1.58
N SER A 447 -4.81 14.75 0.48
CA SER A 447 -3.43 15.23 0.51
C SER A 447 -3.35 16.74 0.73
N ASP A 448 -4.27 17.49 0.16
CA ASP A 448 -4.37 18.93 0.39
C ASP A 448 -4.99 19.25 1.75
N PHE A 449 -5.94 18.42 2.17
CA PHE A 449 -6.58 18.53 3.48
C PHE A 449 -5.58 18.30 4.62
N THR A 450 -4.80 17.21 4.57
CA THR A 450 -3.80 16.92 5.59
C THR A 450 -2.66 17.94 5.62
N LYS A 451 -2.28 18.48 4.47
CA LYS A 451 -1.24 19.50 4.39
C LYS A 451 -1.69 20.82 4.98
N LYS A 452 -2.88 21.30 4.62
CA LYS A 452 -3.46 22.53 5.19
C LYS A 452 -3.59 22.42 6.69
N LEU A 453 -4.12 21.28 7.17
CA LEU A 453 -4.29 21.04 8.58
C LEU A 453 -2.97 20.94 9.33
N SER A 454 -1.96 20.23 8.81
CA SER A 454 -0.68 20.13 9.49
C SER A 454 -0.02 21.50 9.65
N ASP A 455 -0.04 22.34 8.63
CA ASP A 455 0.56 23.69 8.67
C ASP A 455 -0.22 24.63 9.61
N GLU A 456 -1.54 24.58 9.59
CA GLU A 456 -2.42 25.39 10.44
C GLU A 456 -2.47 24.88 11.88
N PHE A 457 -2.50 23.56 12.10
CA PHE A 457 -2.43 22.95 13.43
C PHE A 457 -1.15 23.29 14.17
N PHE A 458 -0.01 23.20 13.52
CA PHE A 458 1.27 23.51 14.14
C PHE A 458 1.51 25.00 14.30
N SER A 459 0.83 25.85 13.52
CA SER A 459 0.89 27.32 13.65
C SER A 459 -0.13 27.90 14.65
N GLY A 460 -1.03 27.08 15.20
CA GLY A 460 -2.11 27.53 16.10
C GLY A 460 -3.19 28.38 15.42
N LYS A 461 -3.28 28.33 14.09
CA LYS A 461 -4.18 29.16 13.28
C LYS A 461 -5.47 28.47 12.84
N ILE A 462 -5.87 27.35 13.41
CA ILE A 462 -7.13 26.72 13.03
C ILE A 462 -8.29 27.53 13.57
N GLN A 463 -8.85 28.31 12.68
CA GLN A 463 -10.21 28.79 12.77
C GLN A 463 -10.98 28.10 11.64
N ASP A 464 -11.99 27.34 12.02
CA ASP A 464 -13.02 26.70 11.17
C ASP A 464 -12.62 26.24 9.77
N ILE A 465 -12.43 24.92 9.61
CA ILE A 465 -12.34 24.28 8.30
C ILE A 465 -13.77 24.04 7.85
N GLU A 466 -14.26 24.89 6.95
CA GLU A 466 -15.44 24.56 6.16
C GLU A 466 -15.06 23.44 5.16
N ILE A 467 -15.59 22.26 5.40
CA ILE A 467 -15.67 21.24 4.34
C ILE A 467 -16.84 21.70 3.48
N SER A 468 -16.53 22.20 2.26
CA SER A 468 -17.56 22.51 1.30
C SER A 468 -18.39 21.26 1.02
N GLU A 469 -19.64 21.28 1.43
CA GLU A 469 -20.67 20.35 0.98
C GLU A 469 -20.96 20.62 -0.50
N GLU A 470 -20.12 20.16 -1.39
CA GLU A 470 -20.52 19.95 -2.77
C GLU A 470 -21.06 18.53 -2.89
N LYS A 471 -22.38 18.48 -3.00
CA LYS A 471 -23.22 17.29 -3.26
C LYS A 471 -22.86 16.58 -4.55
#